data_8c3f7df89e14b4586d608ee8dd3b1939
#
_entry.id   8c3f7df89e14b4586d608ee8dd3b1939
#
_cell.length_a   1.000
_cell.length_b   1.000
_cell.length_c   1.000
_cell.angle_alpha   90.00
_cell.angle_beta   90.00
_cell.angle_gamma   90.00
#
_symmetry.space_group_name_H-M   'P 1'
#
loop_
_entity.id
_entity.type
_entity.pdbx_description
1 polymer ?
#
loop_
_entity_poly.entity_id
_entity_poly.type
_entity_poly.pdbx_seq_one_letter_code
_entity_poly.pdbx_strand_id
1 'polypeptide(L)'
;VLTPLEVDELLKTMRKLADMGKSLIIITHKLREVMEIADRVVVMRAGKVVGETKKVDTSIEQLSYMMVGRQILTRQIPSMQAGERLLDVQDIVLQDNSGKNILDQLSIHVDQGEIVGIAGVSGNGQSELVRCVSGLQKVDSGKILLQEKDVTNASARSFRDNGLSCIPEDRYFWGSAPEATLEENSLMGYEDKEAFSH
;
A
#
# COMPACT_ATOMS: atom_id res chain seq x y z
N VAL A 1 -8.19 5.66 -8.24
CA VAL A 1 -8.81 5.03 -7.06
C VAL A 1 -9.78 6.04 -6.47
N LEU A 2 -11.04 5.65 -6.24
CA LEU A 2 -12.04 6.53 -5.65
C LEU A 2 -11.77 6.72 -4.15
N THR A 3 -12.01 7.92 -3.67
CA THR A 3 -12.01 8.21 -2.22
C THR A 3 -13.23 7.56 -1.56
N PRO A 4 -13.24 7.33 -0.24
CA PRO A 4 -14.41 6.79 0.46
C PRO A 4 -15.70 7.58 0.22
N LEU A 5 -15.61 8.92 0.16
CA LEU A 5 -16.74 9.80 -0.09
C LEU A 5 -17.32 9.61 -1.51
N GLU A 6 -16.45 9.49 -2.52
CA GLU A 6 -16.87 9.23 -3.90
C GLU A 6 -17.50 7.85 -4.06
N VAL A 7 -17.01 6.85 -3.31
CA VAL A 7 -17.63 5.51 -3.26
C VAL A 7 -19.04 5.60 -2.68
N ASP A 8 -19.23 6.30 -1.58
CA ASP A 8 -20.56 6.48 -0.95
C ASP A 8 -21.55 7.18 -1.90
N GLU A 9 -21.09 8.19 -2.65
CA GLU A 9 -21.91 8.86 -3.65
C GLU A 9 -22.26 7.96 -4.84
N LEU A 10 -21.30 7.16 -5.29
CA LEU A 10 -21.52 6.17 -6.34
C LEU A 10 -22.58 5.15 -5.92
N LEU A 11 -22.45 4.58 -4.71
CA LEU A 11 -23.42 3.60 -4.18
C LEU A 11 -24.83 4.18 -4.06
N LYS A 12 -24.95 5.43 -3.60
CA LYS A 12 -26.23 6.15 -3.56
C LYS A 12 -26.83 6.33 -4.96
N THR A 13 -26.00 6.66 -5.94
CA THR A 13 -26.45 6.82 -7.34
C THR A 13 -26.91 5.49 -7.92
N MET A 14 -26.18 4.41 -7.67
CA MET A 14 -26.57 3.06 -8.08
C MET A 14 -27.91 2.64 -7.46
N ARG A 15 -28.15 2.93 -6.18
CA ARG A 15 -29.43 2.65 -5.54
C ARG A 15 -30.58 3.41 -6.20
N LYS A 16 -30.41 4.71 -6.49
CA LYS A 16 -31.43 5.50 -7.21
C LYS A 16 -31.76 4.91 -8.58
N LEU A 17 -30.76 4.41 -9.33
CA LEU A 17 -30.99 3.76 -10.62
C LEU A 17 -31.76 2.44 -10.46
N ALA A 18 -31.48 1.66 -9.42
CA ALA A 18 -32.22 0.44 -9.11
C ALA A 18 -33.69 0.77 -8.75
N ASP A 19 -33.94 1.80 -7.96
CA ASP A 19 -35.28 2.27 -7.58
C ASP A 19 -36.07 2.77 -8.80
N MET A 20 -35.39 3.23 -9.86
CA MET A 20 -35.97 3.57 -11.15
C MET A 20 -36.25 2.33 -12.06
N GLY A 21 -36.08 1.11 -11.53
CA GLY A 21 -36.32 -0.13 -12.25
C GLY A 21 -35.15 -0.61 -13.14
N LYS A 22 -33.94 -0.04 -12.95
CA LYS A 22 -32.74 -0.52 -13.64
C LYS A 22 -32.12 -1.71 -12.92
N SER A 23 -31.65 -2.70 -13.68
CA SER A 23 -30.83 -3.78 -13.14
C SER A 23 -29.37 -3.41 -13.24
N LEU A 24 -28.60 -3.64 -12.17
CA LEU A 24 -27.20 -3.29 -12.06
C LEU A 24 -26.38 -4.52 -11.71
N ILE A 25 -25.20 -4.65 -12.30
CA ILE A 25 -24.22 -5.66 -11.95
C ILE A 25 -22.95 -4.91 -11.53
N ILE A 26 -22.47 -5.19 -10.31
CA ILE A 26 -21.21 -4.68 -9.80
C ILE A 26 -20.24 -5.83 -9.59
N ILE A 27 -18.99 -5.64 -10.00
CA ILE A 27 -17.90 -6.58 -9.74
C ILE A 27 -16.91 -5.87 -8.85
N THR A 28 -16.75 -6.35 -7.63
CA THR A 28 -15.83 -5.82 -6.64
C THR A 28 -15.36 -6.92 -5.70
N HIS A 29 -14.18 -6.73 -5.12
CA HIS A 29 -13.65 -7.55 -4.03
C HIS A 29 -13.82 -6.88 -2.66
N LYS A 30 -14.38 -5.68 -2.61
CA LYS A 30 -14.60 -4.92 -1.38
C LYS A 30 -15.95 -5.31 -0.78
N LEU A 31 -15.91 -6.25 0.16
CA LEU A 31 -17.13 -6.85 0.75
C LEU A 31 -18.03 -5.83 1.44
N ARG A 32 -17.48 -4.72 1.98
CA ARG A 32 -18.27 -3.64 2.55
C ARG A 32 -19.20 -3.01 1.51
N GLU A 33 -18.69 -2.72 0.30
CA GLU A 33 -19.49 -2.18 -0.81
C GLU A 33 -20.59 -3.17 -1.22
N VAL A 34 -20.26 -4.47 -1.30
CA VAL A 34 -21.23 -5.53 -1.59
C VAL A 34 -22.34 -5.55 -0.55
N MET A 35 -21.99 -5.53 0.73
CA MET A 35 -22.96 -5.56 1.85
C MET A 35 -23.80 -4.28 1.92
N GLU A 36 -23.36 -3.18 1.35
CA GLU A 36 -24.13 -1.94 1.31
C GLU A 36 -25.17 -1.93 0.19
N ILE A 37 -24.81 -2.30 -1.04
CA ILE A 37 -25.63 -2.05 -2.23
C ILE A 37 -26.34 -3.30 -2.78
N ALA A 38 -25.76 -4.51 -2.63
CA ALA A 38 -26.27 -5.69 -3.31
C ALA A 38 -27.59 -6.20 -2.71
N ASP A 39 -28.48 -6.71 -3.56
CA ASP A 39 -29.64 -7.49 -3.15
C ASP A 39 -29.31 -8.99 -3.17
N ARG A 40 -28.49 -9.42 -4.15
CA ARG A 40 -28.05 -10.78 -4.37
C ARG A 40 -26.55 -10.78 -4.66
N VAL A 41 -25.84 -11.72 -4.09
CA VAL A 41 -24.37 -11.87 -4.22
C VAL A 41 -24.06 -13.20 -4.88
N VAL A 42 -23.22 -13.16 -5.91
CA VAL A 42 -22.67 -14.35 -6.56
C VAL A 42 -21.16 -14.32 -6.34
N VAL A 43 -20.63 -15.37 -5.72
CA VAL A 43 -19.19 -15.47 -5.46
C VAL A 43 -18.54 -16.35 -6.50
N MET A 44 -17.50 -15.83 -7.14
CA MET A 44 -16.71 -16.54 -8.14
C MET A 44 -15.28 -16.80 -7.63
N ARG A 45 -14.78 -17.99 -7.93
CA ARG A 45 -13.38 -18.38 -7.64
C ARG A 45 -12.89 -19.34 -8.71
N ALA A 46 -11.67 -19.10 -9.23
CA ALA A 46 -11.05 -19.90 -10.30
C ALA A 46 -11.99 -20.16 -11.49
N GLY A 47 -12.70 -19.12 -11.95
CA GLY A 47 -13.61 -19.20 -13.10
C GLY A 47 -14.94 -19.91 -12.85
N LYS A 48 -15.24 -20.28 -11.60
CA LYS A 48 -16.47 -21.01 -11.22
C LYS A 48 -17.29 -20.22 -10.22
N VAL A 49 -18.62 -20.33 -10.29
CA VAL A 49 -19.50 -19.89 -9.21
C VAL A 49 -19.37 -20.88 -8.05
N VAL A 50 -18.93 -20.39 -6.89
CA VAL A 50 -18.73 -21.16 -5.67
C VAL A 50 -19.81 -20.92 -4.63
N GLY A 51 -20.63 -19.90 -4.81
CA GLY A 51 -21.76 -19.61 -3.94
C GLY A 51 -22.67 -18.52 -4.53
N GLU A 52 -23.92 -18.60 -4.18
CA GLU A 52 -24.94 -17.60 -4.48
C GLU A 52 -25.82 -17.42 -3.23
N THR A 53 -26.09 -16.18 -2.85
CA THR A 53 -26.86 -15.88 -1.63
C THR A 53 -27.53 -14.52 -1.74
N LYS A 54 -28.60 -14.31 -0.97
CA LYS A 54 -29.11 -12.95 -0.75
C LYS A 54 -28.26 -12.23 0.29
N LYS A 55 -28.17 -10.92 0.18
CA LYS A 55 -27.45 -10.08 1.13
C LYS A 55 -27.86 -10.35 2.57
N VAL A 56 -29.16 -10.49 2.80
CA VAL A 56 -29.75 -10.68 4.15
C VAL A 56 -29.39 -12.03 4.79
N ASP A 57 -28.98 -13.01 3.99
CA ASP A 57 -28.71 -14.39 4.40
C ASP A 57 -27.20 -14.67 4.53
N THR A 58 -26.35 -13.64 4.46
CA THR A 58 -24.89 -13.80 4.47
C THR A 58 -24.18 -12.76 5.32
N SER A 59 -22.90 -12.98 5.57
CA SER A 59 -22.02 -12.05 6.27
C SER A 59 -20.71 -11.83 5.52
N ILE A 60 -19.95 -10.77 5.89
CA ILE A 60 -18.62 -10.50 5.35
C ILE A 60 -17.70 -11.70 5.52
N GLU A 61 -17.76 -12.38 6.67
CA GLU A 61 -16.93 -13.54 6.99
C GLU A 61 -17.26 -14.73 6.07
N GLN A 62 -18.55 -14.98 5.83
CA GLN A 62 -19.00 -16.04 4.92
C GLN A 62 -18.61 -15.76 3.48
N LEU A 63 -18.82 -14.53 3.00
CA LEU A 63 -18.40 -14.13 1.66
C LEU A 63 -16.88 -14.21 1.50
N SER A 64 -16.12 -13.75 2.48
CA SER A 64 -14.67 -13.87 2.52
C SER A 64 -14.20 -15.33 2.46
N TYR A 65 -14.83 -16.20 3.24
CA TYR A 65 -14.55 -17.64 3.21
C TYR A 65 -14.81 -18.24 1.81
N MET A 66 -15.94 -17.92 1.18
CA MET A 66 -16.27 -18.41 -0.17
C MET A 66 -15.25 -17.91 -1.21
N MET A 67 -14.82 -16.63 -1.12
CA MET A 67 -13.86 -16.04 -2.04
C MET A 67 -12.47 -16.66 -1.91
N VAL A 68 -11.98 -16.86 -0.69
CA VAL A 68 -10.61 -17.34 -0.42
C VAL A 68 -10.55 -18.87 -0.36
N GLY A 69 -11.62 -19.53 0.08
CA GLY A 69 -11.70 -20.98 0.24
C GLY A 69 -11.06 -21.53 1.52
N ARG A 70 -10.66 -20.65 2.43
CA ARG A 70 -10.14 -20.98 3.76
C ARG A 70 -10.52 -19.90 4.77
N GLN A 71 -10.60 -20.27 6.03
CA GLN A 71 -10.82 -19.31 7.10
C GLN A 71 -9.64 -18.35 7.21
N ILE A 72 -9.92 -17.06 7.18
CA ILE A 72 -8.92 -16.03 7.48
C ILE A 72 -8.86 -15.92 9.01
N LEU A 73 -7.80 -16.49 9.59
CA LEU A 73 -7.53 -16.31 11.00
C LEU A 73 -7.08 -14.87 11.24
N THR A 74 -7.89 -14.09 11.92
CA THR A 74 -7.47 -12.77 12.39
C THR A 74 -6.40 -12.97 13.46
N ARG A 75 -5.14 -12.76 13.11
CA ARG A 75 -4.07 -12.74 14.10
C ARG A 75 -4.25 -11.52 15.00
N GLN A 76 -4.37 -11.75 16.28
CA GLN A 76 -4.17 -10.68 17.26
C GLN A 76 -2.67 -10.34 17.23
N ILE A 77 -2.35 -9.16 16.76
CA ILE A 77 -0.98 -8.62 16.84
C ILE A 77 -0.80 -8.18 18.29
N PRO A 78 0.14 -8.77 19.04
CA PRO A 78 0.41 -8.30 20.40
C PRO A 78 0.87 -6.84 20.35
N SER A 79 0.38 -6.04 21.31
CA SER A 79 0.88 -4.68 21.49
C SER A 79 2.37 -4.75 21.82
N MET A 80 3.21 -4.25 20.92
CA MET A 80 4.64 -4.09 21.19
C MET A 80 4.88 -2.71 21.75
N GLN A 81 5.74 -2.60 22.77
CA GLN A 81 6.27 -1.31 23.20
C GLN A 81 7.24 -0.80 22.11
N ALA A 82 7.12 0.47 21.76
CA ALA A 82 8.06 1.11 20.85
C ALA A 82 9.49 1.01 21.41
N GLY A 83 10.42 0.58 20.56
CA GLY A 83 11.83 0.48 20.89
C GLY A 83 12.62 1.73 20.50
N GLU A 84 13.88 1.54 20.09
CA GLU A 84 14.75 2.61 19.63
C GLU A 84 14.29 3.19 18.29
N ARG A 85 14.64 4.45 18.01
CA ARG A 85 14.33 5.10 16.75
C ARG A 85 15.12 4.48 15.61
N LEU A 86 14.40 3.99 14.58
CA LEU A 86 15.02 3.37 13.42
C LEU A 86 15.11 4.33 12.22
N LEU A 87 14.06 5.10 11.97
CA LEU A 87 14.02 6.12 10.92
C LEU A 87 13.73 7.46 11.58
N ASP A 88 14.51 8.47 11.24
CA ASP A 88 14.27 9.84 11.67
C ASP A 88 14.44 10.79 10.48
N VAL A 89 13.34 11.39 10.07
CA VAL A 89 13.27 12.37 8.99
C VAL A 89 13.06 13.74 9.62
N GLN A 90 13.96 14.68 9.34
CA GLN A 90 14.01 15.97 9.99
C GLN A 90 13.93 17.10 8.95
N ASP A 91 12.83 17.84 8.99
CA ASP A 91 12.58 19.09 8.24
C ASP A 91 12.95 18.98 6.76
N ILE A 92 12.64 17.85 6.12
CA ILE A 92 12.94 17.66 4.69
C ILE A 92 12.08 18.55 3.83
N VAL A 93 12.72 19.16 2.84
CA VAL A 93 12.09 19.93 1.77
C VAL A 93 12.38 19.26 0.44
N LEU A 94 11.37 19.16 -0.40
CA LEU A 94 11.49 18.73 -1.78
C LEU A 94 10.69 19.69 -2.65
N GLN A 95 11.33 20.24 -3.68
CA GLN A 95 10.69 21.15 -4.64
C GLN A 95 10.46 20.46 -5.99
N ASP A 96 9.45 20.91 -6.70
CA ASP A 96 9.26 20.60 -8.11
C ASP A 96 10.12 21.51 -9.00
N ASN A 97 10.08 21.26 -10.31
CA ASN A 97 10.83 22.05 -11.32
C ASN A 97 10.40 23.54 -11.37
N SER A 98 9.28 23.91 -10.76
CA SER A 98 8.81 25.30 -10.68
C SER A 98 9.24 26.00 -9.40
N GLY A 99 9.90 25.30 -8.47
CA GLY A 99 10.31 25.79 -7.16
C GLY A 99 9.20 25.73 -6.10
N LYS A 100 8.09 25.03 -6.37
CA LYS A 100 7.02 24.83 -5.40
C LYS A 100 7.37 23.63 -4.51
N ASN A 101 7.22 23.79 -3.20
CA ASN A 101 7.43 22.72 -2.24
C ASN A 101 6.38 21.61 -2.45
N ILE A 102 6.84 20.38 -2.72
CA ILE A 102 6.05 19.13 -2.70
C ILE A 102 6.07 18.57 -1.28
N LEU A 103 7.24 18.57 -0.65
CA LEU A 103 7.42 18.33 0.78
C LEU A 103 7.92 19.63 1.40
N ASP A 104 7.32 20.06 2.50
CA ASP A 104 7.62 21.35 3.12
C ASP A 104 7.89 21.15 4.61
N GLN A 105 9.18 21.15 4.98
CA GLN A 105 9.68 20.96 6.35
C GLN A 105 9.05 19.74 7.05
N LEU A 106 8.91 18.64 6.29
CA LEU A 106 8.28 17.43 6.79
C LEU A 106 9.21 16.70 7.74
N SER A 107 8.71 16.43 8.94
CA SER A 107 9.40 15.60 9.95
C SER A 107 8.51 14.45 10.36
N ILE A 108 9.09 13.24 10.39
CA ILE A 108 8.42 11.99 10.79
C ILE A 108 9.48 11.02 11.32
N HIS A 109 9.10 10.17 12.25
CA HIS A 109 9.97 9.10 12.71
C HIS A 109 9.24 7.76 12.78
N VAL A 110 10.00 6.69 12.81
CA VAL A 110 9.53 5.32 13.01
C VAL A 110 10.43 4.63 14.02
N ASP A 111 9.84 4.10 15.07
CA ASP A 111 10.54 3.38 16.12
C ASP A 111 10.48 1.86 15.89
N GLN A 112 11.36 1.12 16.53
CA GLN A 112 11.41 -0.34 16.43
C GLN A 112 10.08 -0.97 16.88
N GLY A 113 9.53 -1.85 16.06
CA GLY A 113 8.23 -2.52 16.33
C GLY A 113 7.02 -1.66 16.06
N GLU A 114 7.19 -0.41 15.59
CA GLU A 114 6.10 0.49 15.25
C GLU A 114 5.63 0.32 13.79
N ILE A 115 4.35 0.55 13.54
CA ILE A 115 3.76 0.68 12.22
C ILE A 115 3.18 2.08 12.09
N VAL A 116 3.81 2.93 11.31
CA VAL A 116 3.35 4.29 11.03
C VAL A 116 2.51 4.30 9.76
N GLY A 117 1.26 4.76 9.86
CA GLY A 117 0.37 4.93 8.71
C GLY A 117 0.40 6.38 8.21
N ILE A 118 0.65 6.57 6.91
CA ILE A 118 0.60 7.87 6.26
C ILE A 118 -0.66 7.95 5.41
N ALA A 119 -1.61 8.79 5.79
CA ALA A 119 -2.85 9.00 5.08
C ALA A 119 -2.84 10.34 4.34
N GLY A 120 -3.44 10.36 3.15
CA GLY A 120 -3.57 11.58 2.36
C GLY A 120 -4.25 11.31 1.02
N VAL A 121 -4.75 12.37 0.40
CA VAL A 121 -5.27 12.32 -0.97
C VAL A 121 -4.11 12.20 -1.94
N SER A 122 -4.29 11.44 -3.03
CA SER A 122 -3.27 11.26 -4.07
C SER A 122 -2.72 12.61 -4.56
N GLY A 123 -1.41 12.72 -4.68
CA GLY A 123 -0.73 13.95 -5.12
C GLY A 123 -0.31 14.89 -3.98
N ASN A 124 -0.42 14.49 -2.71
CA ASN A 124 0.00 15.30 -1.55
C ASN A 124 1.39 14.93 -1.01
N GLY A 125 2.26 14.33 -1.82
CA GLY A 125 3.66 14.12 -1.48
C GLY A 125 3.99 12.75 -0.86
N GLN A 126 3.02 11.83 -0.69
CA GLN A 126 3.28 10.52 -0.08
C GLN A 126 4.27 9.69 -0.91
N SER A 127 4.09 9.64 -2.24
CA SER A 127 4.99 8.93 -3.15
C SER A 127 6.39 9.55 -3.15
N GLU A 128 6.47 10.88 -3.07
CA GLU A 128 7.73 11.62 -2.98
C GLU A 128 8.46 11.32 -1.67
N LEU A 129 7.74 11.32 -0.56
CA LEU A 129 8.30 10.96 0.74
C LEU A 129 8.91 9.54 0.70
N VAL A 130 8.15 8.56 0.19
CA VAL A 130 8.65 7.17 0.07
C VAL A 130 9.91 7.12 -0.80
N ARG A 131 9.95 7.85 -1.91
CA ARG A 131 11.15 7.91 -2.78
C ARG A 131 12.34 8.55 -2.07
N CYS A 132 12.12 9.61 -1.29
CA CYS A 132 13.19 10.26 -0.53
C CYS A 132 13.75 9.32 0.56
N VAL A 133 12.90 8.69 1.37
CA VAL A 133 13.32 7.80 2.45
C VAL A 133 13.84 6.44 1.98
N SER A 134 13.72 6.14 0.69
CA SER A 134 14.32 4.94 0.08
C SER A 134 15.55 5.24 -0.79
N GLY A 135 16.00 6.50 -0.84
CA GLY A 135 17.18 6.91 -1.61
C GLY A 135 16.97 6.95 -3.12
N LEU A 136 15.70 6.92 -3.58
CA LEU A 136 15.33 7.01 -5.00
C LEU A 136 15.19 8.45 -5.48
N GLN A 137 15.05 9.40 -4.55
CA GLN A 137 14.96 10.82 -4.84
C GLN A 137 15.72 11.61 -3.78
N LYS A 138 16.47 12.62 -4.21
CA LYS A 138 17.21 13.52 -3.30
C LYS A 138 16.28 14.57 -2.73
N VAL A 139 16.50 14.95 -1.48
CA VAL A 139 15.87 16.11 -0.84
C VAL A 139 16.69 17.36 -1.09
N ASP A 140 16.03 18.53 -1.16
CA ASP A 140 16.70 19.82 -1.32
C ASP A 140 17.30 20.31 0.00
N SER A 141 16.65 20.01 1.12
CA SER A 141 17.15 20.29 2.49
C SER A 141 16.55 19.34 3.52
N GLY A 142 17.06 19.45 4.75
CA GLY A 142 16.68 18.56 5.86
C GLY A 142 17.61 17.37 6.00
N LYS A 143 17.24 16.41 6.85
CA LYS A 143 18.06 15.23 7.15
C LYS A 143 17.21 13.96 7.18
N ILE A 144 17.85 12.85 6.81
CA ILE A 144 17.28 11.50 6.93
C ILE A 144 18.32 10.63 7.63
N LEU A 145 17.94 10.10 8.79
CA LEU A 145 18.81 9.22 9.57
C LEU A 145 18.20 7.82 9.64
N LEU A 146 19.02 6.80 9.46
CA LEU A 146 18.67 5.39 9.72
C LEU A 146 19.57 4.90 10.88
N GLN A 147 18.95 4.48 11.98
CA GLN A 147 19.69 4.03 13.19
C GLN A 147 20.80 5.03 13.56
N GLU A 148 20.43 6.31 13.67
CA GLU A 148 21.32 7.45 13.97
C GLU A 148 22.37 7.79 12.89
N LYS A 149 22.50 6.98 11.83
CA LYS A 149 23.41 7.27 10.71
C LYS A 149 22.75 8.22 9.72
N ASP A 150 23.43 9.30 9.37
CA ASP A 150 22.99 10.21 8.33
C ASP A 150 23.12 9.54 6.94
N VAL A 151 21.98 9.31 6.31
CA VAL A 151 21.86 8.75 4.97
C VAL A 151 21.24 9.75 3.98
N THR A 152 21.19 11.02 4.35
CA THR A 152 20.63 12.10 3.53
C THR A 152 21.26 12.08 2.14
N ASN A 153 20.43 12.00 1.11
CA ASN A 153 20.86 11.97 -0.28
C ASN A 153 21.86 10.87 -0.67
N ALA A 154 21.99 9.83 0.19
CA ALA A 154 22.75 8.64 -0.14
C ALA A 154 22.07 7.82 -1.22
N SER A 155 22.76 6.84 -1.80
CA SER A 155 22.18 5.94 -2.79
C SER A 155 21.15 4.97 -2.18
N ALA A 156 20.22 4.48 -2.99
CA ALA A 156 19.26 3.45 -2.57
C ALA A 156 19.97 2.20 -2.01
N ARG A 157 21.16 1.87 -2.52
CA ARG A 157 22.00 0.81 -1.99
C ARG A 157 22.43 1.11 -0.54
N SER A 158 22.83 2.35 -0.26
CA SER A 158 23.24 2.74 1.11
C SER A 158 22.05 2.62 2.08
N PHE A 159 20.84 3.03 1.69
CA PHE A 159 19.64 2.83 2.51
C PHE A 159 19.40 1.34 2.80
N ARG A 160 19.51 0.48 1.77
CA ARG A 160 19.34 -0.97 1.91
C ARG A 160 20.40 -1.59 2.81
N ASP A 161 21.67 -1.22 2.64
CA ASP A 161 22.78 -1.74 3.45
C ASP A 161 22.67 -1.32 4.93
N ASN A 162 21.93 -0.25 5.23
CA ASN A 162 21.56 0.17 6.59
C ASN A 162 20.22 -0.41 7.05
N GLY A 163 19.66 -1.43 6.36
CA GLY A 163 18.51 -2.22 6.82
C GLY A 163 17.15 -1.76 6.34
N LEU A 164 17.07 -0.76 5.45
CA LEU A 164 15.80 -0.32 4.88
C LEU A 164 15.40 -1.22 3.71
N SER A 165 14.14 -1.68 3.69
CA SER A 165 13.52 -2.34 2.53
C SER A 165 12.33 -1.55 2.05
N CYS A 166 12.13 -1.46 0.74
CA CYS A 166 11.02 -0.74 0.14
C CYS A 166 10.17 -1.68 -0.74
N ILE A 167 8.86 -1.64 -0.55
CA ILE A 167 7.89 -2.24 -1.46
C ILE A 167 7.24 -1.10 -2.23
N PRO A 168 7.54 -0.92 -3.52
CA PRO A 168 7.06 0.23 -4.28
C PRO A 168 5.55 0.15 -4.56
N GLU A 169 4.93 1.31 -4.76
CA GLU A 169 3.52 1.45 -5.11
C GLU A 169 3.22 0.74 -6.45
N ASP A 170 4.00 1.04 -7.49
CA ASP A 170 3.96 0.32 -8.75
C ASP A 170 4.97 -0.84 -8.72
N ARG A 171 4.45 -2.04 -8.48
CA ARG A 171 5.26 -3.27 -8.39
C ARG A 171 5.84 -3.72 -9.73
N TYR A 172 5.22 -3.36 -10.85
CA TYR A 172 5.70 -3.71 -12.17
C TYR A 172 6.83 -2.79 -12.62
N PHE A 173 6.64 -1.48 -12.48
CA PHE A 173 7.59 -0.51 -12.98
C PHE A 173 8.82 -0.35 -12.06
N TRP A 174 8.59 -0.35 -10.73
CA TRP A 174 9.65 -0.08 -9.75
C TRP A 174 10.10 -1.32 -8.97
N GLY A 175 9.29 -2.38 -8.95
CA GLY A 175 9.52 -3.53 -8.08
C GLY A 175 9.87 -4.83 -8.80
N SER A 176 9.94 -4.83 -10.13
CA SER A 176 10.33 -6.02 -10.91
C SER A 176 10.97 -5.64 -12.23
N ALA A 177 11.78 -6.55 -12.77
CA ALA A 177 12.26 -6.53 -14.14
C ALA A 177 11.50 -7.61 -14.94
N PRO A 178 10.42 -7.24 -15.68
CA PRO A 178 9.54 -8.22 -16.33
C PRO A 178 10.23 -9.13 -17.35
N GLU A 179 11.31 -8.64 -17.97
CA GLU A 179 12.12 -9.39 -18.95
C GLU A 179 13.17 -10.31 -18.30
N ALA A 180 13.42 -10.15 -17.00
CA ALA A 180 14.37 -10.94 -16.24
C ALA A 180 13.72 -12.21 -15.68
N THR A 181 14.54 -13.22 -15.40
CA THR A 181 14.10 -14.47 -14.78
C THR A 181 13.63 -14.24 -13.32
N LEU A 182 12.95 -15.23 -12.74
CA LEU A 182 12.59 -15.21 -11.32
C LEU A 182 13.84 -15.19 -10.43
N GLU A 183 14.90 -15.87 -10.83
CA GLU A 183 16.18 -15.88 -10.11
C GLU A 183 16.79 -14.48 -10.08
N GLU A 184 16.95 -13.82 -11.23
CA GLU A 184 17.47 -12.46 -11.32
C GLU A 184 16.59 -11.46 -10.53
N ASN A 185 15.28 -11.55 -10.63
CA ASN A 185 14.37 -10.72 -9.85
C ASN A 185 14.52 -10.96 -8.33
N SER A 186 14.78 -12.19 -7.91
CA SER A 186 14.95 -12.54 -6.49
C SER A 186 16.28 -12.04 -5.91
N LEU A 187 17.30 -11.91 -6.75
CA LEU A 187 18.63 -11.44 -6.36
C LEU A 187 18.82 -9.93 -6.53
N MET A 188 17.88 -9.26 -7.20
CA MET A 188 18.00 -7.84 -7.54
C MET A 188 18.39 -6.98 -6.34
N GLY A 189 19.56 -6.35 -6.44
CA GLY A 189 20.14 -5.49 -5.44
C GLY A 189 20.89 -6.21 -4.32
N TYR A 190 21.05 -7.52 -4.41
CA TYR A 190 21.86 -8.35 -3.49
C TYR A 190 22.99 -9.11 -4.21
N GLU A 191 23.23 -8.81 -5.48
CA GLU A 191 24.16 -9.51 -6.39
C GLU A 191 25.60 -9.54 -5.86
N ASP A 192 26.00 -8.48 -5.14
CA ASP A 192 27.35 -8.35 -4.59
C ASP A 192 27.51 -8.98 -3.19
N LYS A 193 26.46 -9.58 -2.63
CA LYS A 193 26.61 -10.25 -1.34
C LYS A 193 27.22 -11.62 -1.53
N GLU A 194 28.24 -11.93 -0.69
CA GLU A 194 29.03 -13.17 -0.78
C GLU A 194 28.18 -14.45 -0.86
N ALA A 195 26.98 -14.44 -0.25
CA ALA A 195 26.04 -15.56 -0.31
C ALA A 195 25.44 -15.78 -1.71
N PHE A 196 25.51 -14.81 -2.62
CA PHE A 196 24.88 -14.83 -3.94
C PHE A 196 25.86 -14.55 -5.09
N SER A 197 27.11 -14.16 -4.78
CA SER A 197 28.17 -13.98 -5.78
C SER A 197 28.79 -15.34 -6.10
N HIS A 198 28.60 -15.81 -7.31
CA HIS A 198 29.29 -16.99 -7.89
C HIS A 198 30.39 -16.52 -8.84
#